data_9c091fb4d57c61e7abca4d98bd9e2ab2
#
_entry.id   9c091fb4d57c61e7abca4d98bd9e2ab2
#
_cell.length_a   1.000
_cell.length_b   1.000
_cell.length_c   1.000
_cell.angle_alpha   90.00
_cell.angle_beta   90.00
_cell.angle_gamma   90.00
#
_symmetry.space_group_name_H-M   'P 1'
#
loop_
_entity.id
_entity.type
_entity.pdbx_description
1 polymer ?
#
loop_
_entity_poly.entity_id
_entity_poly.type
_entity_poly.pdbx_seq_one_letter_code
_entity_poly.pdbx_strand_id
1 'polypeptide(L)'
;MGGKKSGGAATPSYEAPNTLNSAQSLRIIDAVCEGEIRGFANGNDAPWKSVFLNDTPVQNADGSFNFKGLAGFFLRGTPDQPYIPGFDVSERTVAVSAEVKKSAPIVRAVTDKLVGRLRVTLGVDRNFQVQGNGDTLAAHTVLRVELVNKDGVRAVESVTFSERAGGVYYQDVLFDQLPEAPFNIR
;
A
#
# COMPACT_ATOMS: atom_id res chain seq x y z
N MET A 1 68.07 -5.28 9.30
CA MET A 1 66.89 -4.85 10.11
C MET A 1 65.64 -4.88 9.21
N GLY A 2 64.86 -5.95 9.30
CA GLY A 2 63.59 -6.08 8.54
C GLY A 2 62.41 -5.54 9.34
N GLY A 3 61.82 -4.45 8.87
CA GLY A 3 60.60 -3.89 9.46
C GLY A 3 59.42 -4.80 9.20
N LYS A 4 58.80 -5.39 10.24
CA LYS A 4 57.51 -6.06 10.19
C LYS A 4 56.45 -4.98 9.89
N LYS A 5 55.85 -5.02 8.70
CA LYS A 5 54.57 -4.36 8.43
C LYS A 5 53.49 -5.05 9.30
N SER A 6 52.99 -4.37 10.31
CA SER A 6 51.78 -4.77 11.03
C SER A 6 50.62 -4.66 10.05
N GLY A 7 50.10 -5.78 9.56
CA GLY A 7 48.84 -5.81 8.85
C GLY A 7 47.71 -5.41 9.81
N GLY A 8 47.19 -4.22 9.67
CA GLY A 8 45.95 -3.82 10.35
C GLY A 8 44.85 -4.79 9.94
N ALA A 9 44.18 -5.40 10.90
CA ALA A 9 42.98 -6.21 10.64
C ALA A 9 41.99 -5.35 9.89
N ALA A 10 41.61 -5.76 8.69
CA ALA A 10 40.55 -5.09 7.94
C ALA A 10 39.26 -5.17 8.76
N THR A 11 38.69 -4.01 9.12
CA THR A 11 37.39 -3.98 9.76
C THR A 11 36.36 -4.56 8.78
N PRO A 12 35.56 -5.57 9.18
CA PRO A 12 34.58 -6.13 8.31
C PRO A 12 33.54 -5.02 7.92
N SER A 13 33.07 -5.08 6.66
CA SER A 13 32.04 -4.16 6.19
C SER A 13 30.73 -4.35 6.97
N TYR A 14 30.07 -3.25 7.28
CA TYR A 14 28.77 -3.26 7.96
C TYR A 14 27.63 -3.48 6.95
N GLU A 15 26.69 -4.34 7.30
CA GLU A 15 25.46 -4.55 6.57
C GLU A 15 24.26 -4.16 7.45
N ALA A 16 23.50 -3.14 7.01
CA ALA A 16 22.31 -2.74 7.71
C ALA A 16 21.23 -3.85 7.69
N PRO A 17 20.43 -4.01 8.75
CA PRO A 17 19.38 -5.01 8.79
C PRO A 17 18.32 -4.75 7.70
N ASN A 18 17.68 -5.83 7.24
CA ASN A 18 16.60 -5.77 6.26
C ASN A 18 15.28 -5.52 7.01
N THR A 19 14.83 -4.28 7.05
CA THR A 19 13.67 -3.83 7.86
C THR A 19 12.50 -3.32 7.02
N LEU A 20 12.65 -3.19 5.70
CA LEU A 20 11.57 -2.74 4.84
C LEU A 20 10.45 -3.80 4.77
N ASN A 21 9.21 -3.34 4.94
CA ASN A 21 8.02 -4.17 4.85
C ASN A 21 7.11 -3.70 3.70
N SER A 22 6.45 -4.65 3.03
CA SER A 22 5.41 -4.33 2.06
C SER A 22 4.14 -3.88 2.78
N ALA A 23 3.51 -2.83 2.26
CA ALA A 23 2.21 -2.37 2.71
C ALA A 23 1.22 -2.45 1.54
N GLN A 24 0.20 -3.29 1.68
CA GLN A 24 -0.85 -3.47 0.69
C GLN A 24 -2.22 -3.35 1.35
N SER A 25 -3.18 -2.80 0.60
CA SER A 25 -4.57 -2.71 1.04
C SER A 25 -5.39 -3.84 0.44
N LEU A 26 -6.09 -4.57 1.29
CA LEU A 26 -7.05 -5.60 0.89
C LEU A 26 -8.46 -5.14 1.26
N ARG A 27 -9.40 -5.31 0.34
CA ARG A 27 -10.83 -5.11 0.59
C ARG A 27 -11.54 -6.45 0.54
N ILE A 28 -12.35 -6.69 1.55
CA ILE A 28 -13.14 -7.92 1.68
C ILE A 28 -14.60 -7.50 1.88
N ILE A 29 -15.51 -8.13 1.15
CA ILE A 29 -16.94 -8.11 1.43
C ILE A 29 -17.35 -9.50 1.86
N ASP A 30 -18.10 -9.59 2.93
CA ASP A 30 -18.59 -10.85 3.46
C ASP A 30 -20.10 -10.79 3.67
N ALA A 31 -20.81 -11.78 3.13
CA ALA A 31 -22.24 -11.94 3.31
C ALA A 31 -22.47 -12.87 4.51
N VAL A 32 -22.79 -12.30 5.66
CA VAL A 32 -22.88 -13.03 6.94
C VAL A 32 -24.11 -13.92 6.99
N CYS A 33 -25.23 -13.49 6.40
CA CYS A 33 -26.48 -14.27 6.34
C CYS A 33 -27.38 -13.80 5.20
N GLU A 34 -28.40 -14.61 4.91
CA GLU A 34 -29.49 -14.23 4.01
C GLU A 34 -30.56 -13.47 4.79
N GLY A 35 -30.96 -12.28 4.27
CA GLY A 35 -31.98 -11.44 4.87
C GLY A 35 -31.50 -10.48 5.95
N GLU A 36 -32.46 -9.74 6.51
CA GLU A 36 -32.17 -8.70 7.49
C GLU A 36 -31.82 -9.27 8.86
N ILE A 37 -30.71 -8.81 9.44
CA ILE A 37 -30.31 -9.09 10.82
C ILE A 37 -30.88 -8.05 11.78
N ARG A 38 -31.26 -8.48 12.99
CA ARG A 38 -31.77 -7.57 14.04
C ARG A 38 -30.71 -6.54 14.47
N GLY A 39 -29.44 -6.93 14.42
CA GLY A 39 -28.30 -6.11 14.80
C GLY A 39 -27.12 -6.93 15.27
N PHE A 40 -26.13 -6.28 15.86
CA PHE A 40 -24.91 -6.89 16.37
C PHE A 40 -25.06 -7.28 17.84
N ALA A 41 -24.41 -8.36 18.26
CA ALA A 41 -24.48 -8.88 19.63
C ALA A 41 -24.08 -7.86 20.71
N ASN A 42 -23.11 -6.98 20.39
CA ASN A 42 -22.61 -5.92 21.28
C ASN A 42 -23.24 -4.53 20.98
N GLY A 43 -24.38 -4.51 20.28
CA GLY A 43 -25.08 -3.29 19.91
C GLY A 43 -24.64 -2.72 18.54
N ASN A 44 -25.54 -1.97 17.92
CA ASN A 44 -25.34 -1.41 16.58
C ASN A 44 -24.35 -0.23 16.57
N ASP A 45 -24.14 0.42 17.71
CA ASP A 45 -23.18 1.52 17.86
C ASP A 45 -21.73 1.05 18.00
N ALA A 46 -21.53 -0.26 18.26
CA ALA A 46 -20.21 -0.86 18.44
C ALA A 46 -20.07 -2.17 17.65
N PRO A 47 -20.31 -2.17 16.34
CA PRO A 47 -20.31 -3.40 15.53
C PRO A 47 -18.98 -4.15 15.55
N TRP A 48 -17.86 -3.45 15.64
CA TRP A 48 -16.52 -4.04 15.70
C TRP A 48 -16.29 -4.96 16.90
N LYS A 49 -17.01 -4.76 18.01
CA LYS A 49 -16.96 -5.66 19.19
C LYS A 49 -17.61 -7.01 18.92
N SER A 50 -18.39 -7.13 17.85
CA SER A 50 -19.06 -8.37 17.44
C SER A 50 -18.36 -9.08 16.28
N VAL A 51 -17.23 -8.52 15.80
CA VAL A 51 -16.44 -9.10 14.69
C VAL A 51 -15.19 -9.74 15.25
N PHE A 52 -14.92 -10.96 14.77
CA PHE A 52 -13.73 -11.73 15.13
C PHE A 52 -12.96 -12.12 13.88
N LEU A 53 -11.65 -12.04 13.94
CA LEU A 53 -10.73 -12.56 12.94
C LEU A 53 -9.91 -13.68 13.59
N ASN A 54 -10.10 -14.93 13.15
CA ASN A 54 -9.47 -16.11 13.73
C ASN A 54 -9.63 -16.14 15.28
N ASP A 55 -10.86 -16.08 15.77
CA ASP A 55 -11.22 -16.07 17.20
C ASP A 55 -10.71 -14.87 18.02
N THR A 56 -10.01 -13.92 17.39
CA THR A 56 -9.57 -12.69 18.03
C THR A 56 -10.60 -11.59 17.77
N PRO A 57 -11.18 -10.94 18.80
CA PRO A 57 -12.10 -9.84 18.58
C PRO A 57 -11.38 -8.67 17.88
N VAL A 58 -12.04 -8.03 16.94
CA VAL A 58 -11.47 -6.84 16.28
C VAL A 58 -11.35 -5.68 17.25
N GLN A 59 -12.37 -5.49 18.10
CA GLN A 59 -12.38 -4.48 19.14
C GLN A 59 -12.70 -5.11 20.49
N ASN A 60 -11.90 -4.82 21.49
CA ASN A 60 -12.07 -5.28 22.86
C ASN A 60 -13.22 -4.57 23.58
N ALA A 61 -13.64 -5.10 24.73
CA ALA A 61 -14.70 -4.52 25.54
C ALA A 61 -14.42 -3.08 26.00
N ASP A 62 -13.12 -2.76 26.25
CA ASP A 62 -12.64 -1.43 26.62
C ASP A 62 -12.57 -0.43 25.46
N GLY A 63 -12.87 -0.86 24.22
CA GLY A 63 -12.84 -0.05 23.01
C GLY A 63 -11.51 -0.05 22.27
N SER A 64 -10.45 -0.67 22.79
CA SER A 64 -9.17 -0.82 22.08
C SER A 64 -9.28 -1.77 20.90
N PHE A 65 -8.49 -1.54 19.84
CA PHE A 65 -8.46 -2.40 18.65
C PHE A 65 -7.25 -3.34 18.68
N ASN A 66 -7.49 -4.62 18.36
CA ASN A 66 -6.43 -5.62 18.24
C ASN A 66 -5.71 -5.57 16.87
N PHE A 67 -6.31 -4.93 15.89
CA PHE A 67 -5.75 -4.79 14.54
C PHE A 67 -5.63 -3.32 14.15
N LYS A 68 -4.57 -2.96 13.44
CA LYS A 68 -4.32 -1.61 12.96
C LYS A 68 -4.71 -1.47 11.49
N GLY A 69 -5.11 -0.26 11.08
CA GLY A 69 -5.40 0.04 9.68
C GLY A 69 -6.70 -0.58 9.15
N LEU A 70 -7.61 -1.02 10.03
CA LEU A 70 -8.93 -1.51 9.65
C LEU A 70 -9.92 -0.35 9.49
N ALA A 71 -10.70 -0.42 8.41
CA ALA A 71 -11.91 0.37 8.21
C ALA A 71 -13.00 -0.57 7.71
N GLY A 72 -14.26 -0.27 7.98
CA GLY A 72 -15.35 -1.14 7.51
C GLY A 72 -16.71 -0.49 7.56
N PHE A 73 -17.61 -1.06 6.78
CA PHE A 73 -19.02 -0.73 6.72
C PHE A 73 -19.83 -1.95 7.13
N PHE A 74 -20.89 -1.71 7.89
CA PHE A 74 -21.78 -2.75 8.38
C PHE A 74 -23.19 -2.43 7.92
N LEU A 75 -23.77 -3.33 7.16
CA LEU A 75 -25.15 -3.23 6.67
C LEU A 75 -25.96 -4.38 7.25
N ARG A 76 -27.22 -4.13 7.55
CA ARG A 76 -28.11 -5.12 8.20
C ARG A 76 -28.93 -5.94 7.22
N GLY A 77 -28.87 -5.64 5.92
CA GLY A 77 -29.66 -6.34 4.91
C GLY A 77 -31.05 -5.75 4.70
N THR A 78 -31.28 -4.47 5.06
CA THR A 78 -32.57 -3.79 4.81
C THR A 78 -32.76 -3.54 3.30
N PRO A 79 -34.00 -3.57 2.78
CA PRO A 79 -34.25 -3.38 1.34
C PRO A 79 -33.78 -2.04 0.78
N ASP A 80 -33.70 -1.03 1.61
CA ASP A 80 -33.36 0.37 1.29
C ASP A 80 -31.94 0.77 1.72
N GLN A 81 -31.11 -0.20 2.15
CA GLN A 81 -29.74 0.08 2.58
C GLN A 81 -28.88 0.64 1.45
N PRO A 82 -27.93 1.56 1.74
CA PRO A 82 -26.99 2.04 0.76
C PRO A 82 -26.04 0.92 0.30
N TYR A 83 -25.46 1.08 -0.88
CA TYR A 83 -24.38 0.19 -1.32
C TYR A 83 -23.10 0.40 -0.49
N ILE A 84 -22.28 -0.64 -0.36
CA ILE A 84 -20.97 -0.55 0.31
C ILE A 84 -19.96 0.11 -0.65
N PRO A 85 -19.40 1.28 -0.29
CA PRO A 85 -18.44 1.95 -1.14
C PRO A 85 -17.21 1.08 -1.44
N GLY A 86 -16.82 1.05 -2.71
CA GLY A 86 -15.61 0.33 -3.15
C GLY A 86 -15.81 -1.13 -3.56
N PHE A 87 -17.06 -1.63 -3.57
CA PHE A 87 -17.42 -2.97 -4.06
C PHE A 87 -18.43 -2.93 -5.21
N ASP A 88 -18.69 -1.77 -5.71
CA ASP A 88 -19.69 -1.50 -6.74
C ASP A 88 -19.28 -1.90 -8.15
N VAL A 89 -18.01 -2.34 -8.38
CA VAL A 89 -17.50 -2.58 -9.75
C VAL A 89 -16.45 -3.67 -9.82
N SER A 90 -16.32 -4.25 -11.01
CA SER A 90 -15.23 -5.16 -11.36
C SER A 90 -13.87 -4.43 -11.33
N GLU A 91 -12.89 -4.98 -10.64
CA GLU A 91 -11.50 -4.52 -10.69
C GLU A 91 -10.84 -5.06 -11.97
N ARG A 92 -10.25 -4.16 -12.76
CA ARG A 92 -9.44 -4.52 -13.91
C ARG A 92 -7.98 -4.23 -13.62
N THR A 93 -7.16 -5.27 -13.54
CA THR A 93 -5.72 -5.13 -13.38
C THR A 93 -5.04 -4.95 -14.74
N VAL A 94 -4.17 -3.95 -14.85
CA VAL A 94 -3.32 -3.72 -16.01
C VAL A 94 -1.87 -3.83 -15.58
N ALA A 95 -1.18 -4.86 -16.06
CA ALA A 95 0.25 -5.03 -15.79
C ALA A 95 1.05 -3.95 -16.53
N VAL A 96 1.85 -3.18 -15.78
CA VAL A 96 2.78 -2.18 -16.34
C VAL A 96 4.16 -2.80 -16.53
N SER A 97 4.65 -3.56 -15.55
CA SER A 97 5.88 -4.36 -15.56
C SER A 97 7.09 -3.63 -16.17
N ALA A 98 7.29 -2.37 -15.79
CA ALA A 98 8.32 -1.51 -16.32
C ALA A 98 9.11 -0.84 -15.20
N GLU A 99 10.42 -0.73 -15.40
CA GLU A 99 11.31 -0.01 -14.49
C GLU A 99 11.08 1.50 -14.60
N VAL A 100 10.80 2.16 -13.48
CA VAL A 100 10.64 3.60 -13.41
C VAL A 100 12.00 4.26 -13.22
N LYS A 101 12.33 5.23 -14.09
CA LYS A 101 13.55 6.04 -14.00
C LYS A 101 13.20 7.52 -14.00
N LYS A 102 13.94 8.31 -13.21
CA LYS A 102 13.76 9.76 -13.18
C LYS A 102 13.90 10.40 -14.56
N SER A 103 14.81 9.88 -15.40
CA SER A 103 15.05 10.36 -16.78
C SER A 103 14.01 9.88 -17.78
N ALA A 104 13.21 8.87 -17.45
CA ALA A 104 12.23 8.26 -18.34
C ALA A 104 10.98 7.85 -17.52
N PRO A 105 10.11 8.80 -17.18
CA PRO A 105 8.87 8.49 -16.47
C PRO A 105 7.96 7.62 -17.33
N ILE A 106 7.25 6.71 -16.67
CA ILE A 106 6.26 5.86 -17.33
C ILE A 106 4.95 6.64 -17.44
N VAL A 107 4.34 6.62 -18.62
CA VAL A 107 3.04 7.24 -18.86
C VAL A 107 2.05 6.18 -19.33
N ARG A 108 0.87 6.14 -18.69
CA ARG A 108 -0.25 5.28 -19.07
C ARG A 108 -1.54 6.07 -19.15
N ALA A 109 -2.21 5.95 -20.28
CA ALA A 109 -3.49 6.63 -20.52
C ALA A 109 -4.64 5.83 -19.89
N VAL A 110 -5.54 6.55 -19.24
CA VAL A 110 -6.83 6.07 -18.76
C VAL A 110 -7.90 6.74 -19.62
N THR A 111 -8.57 5.97 -20.44
CA THR A 111 -9.59 6.48 -21.39
C THR A 111 -11.02 6.07 -20.99
N ASP A 112 -11.14 5.10 -20.11
CA ASP A 112 -12.42 4.62 -19.63
C ASP A 112 -13.05 5.67 -18.70
N LYS A 113 -14.25 6.13 -19.05
CA LYS A 113 -14.99 7.14 -18.28
C LYS A 113 -15.68 6.58 -17.05
N LEU A 114 -15.78 5.26 -16.93
CA LEU A 114 -16.43 4.58 -15.82
C LEU A 114 -15.46 4.24 -14.68
N VAL A 115 -14.19 4.56 -14.83
CA VAL A 115 -13.19 4.35 -13.74
C VAL A 115 -13.50 5.29 -12.60
N GLY A 116 -13.95 4.75 -11.47
CA GLY A 116 -14.22 5.51 -10.25
C GLY A 116 -13.04 5.61 -9.31
N ARG A 117 -12.10 4.66 -9.37
CA ARG A 117 -10.93 4.56 -8.49
C ARG A 117 -9.74 4.01 -9.21
N LEU A 118 -8.56 4.34 -8.73
CA LEU A 118 -7.30 3.84 -9.26
C LEU A 118 -6.39 3.38 -8.13
N ARG A 119 -5.82 2.18 -8.28
CA ARG A 119 -4.75 1.67 -7.45
C ARG A 119 -3.49 1.53 -8.30
N VAL A 120 -2.39 2.08 -7.83
CA VAL A 120 -1.07 1.93 -8.46
C VAL A 120 -0.15 1.22 -7.48
N THR A 121 0.26 0.00 -7.83
CA THR A 121 1.22 -0.77 -7.04
C THR A 121 2.62 -0.44 -7.50
N LEU A 122 3.42 0.09 -6.60
CA LEU A 122 4.83 0.46 -6.79
C LEU A 122 5.72 -0.54 -6.07
N GLY A 123 6.78 -0.97 -6.72
CA GLY A 123 7.75 -1.89 -6.15
C GLY A 123 9.17 -1.38 -6.23
N VAL A 124 9.98 -1.75 -5.26
CA VAL A 124 11.45 -1.64 -5.32
C VAL A 124 12.06 -3.02 -5.20
N ASP A 125 13.05 -3.30 -6.05
CA ASP A 125 13.91 -4.49 -5.94
C ASP A 125 15.24 -4.04 -5.37
N ARG A 126 15.54 -4.46 -4.14
CA ARG A 126 16.76 -4.10 -3.42
C ARG A 126 16.91 -2.61 -3.15
N ASN A 127 16.39 -2.15 -2.01
CA ASN A 127 16.52 -0.76 -1.56
C ASN A 127 17.76 -0.58 -0.67
N PHE A 128 18.96 -0.61 -1.26
CA PHE A 128 20.21 -0.37 -0.56
C PHE A 128 21.28 0.29 -1.45
N GLN A 129 22.26 0.89 -0.81
CA GLN A 129 23.47 1.42 -1.46
C GLN A 129 24.72 0.83 -0.83
N VAL A 130 25.73 0.55 -1.64
CA VAL A 130 27.04 0.10 -1.19
C VAL A 130 28.00 1.29 -1.18
N GLN A 131 28.65 1.52 -0.05
CA GLN A 131 29.63 2.61 0.11
C GLN A 131 31.02 2.16 -0.35
N GLY A 132 31.94 3.11 -0.54
CA GLY A 132 33.30 2.83 -1.02
C GLY A 132 34.14 1.96 -0.06
N ASN A 133 33.79 1.87 1.21
CA ASN A 133 34.39 1.00 2.23
C ASN A 133 33.75 -0.42 2.26
N GLY A 134 32.75 -0.69 1.41
CA GLY A 134 32.02 -1.95 1.35
C GLY A 134 30.79 -2.04 2.25
N ASP A 135 30.49 -1.03 3.04
CA ASP A 135 29.29 -1.02 3.89
C ASP A 135 28.01 -0.95 3.02
N THR A 136 27.00 -1.70 3.45
CA THR A 136 25.68 -1.71 2.80
C THR A 136 24.65 -1.04 3.69
N LEU A 137 24.15 0.10 3.24
CA LEU A 137 23.20 0.93 3.97
C LEU A 137 21.84 0.97 3.24
N ALA A 138 20.79 1.40 3.95
CA ALA A 138 19.49 1.69 3.34
C ALA A 138 19.63 2.78 2.26
N ALA A 139 18.95 2.61 1.14
CA ALA A 139 18.75 3.68 0.17
C ALA A 139 17.47 4.46 0.53
N HIS A 140 17.38 5.69 0.06
CA HIS A 140 16.18 6.52 0.16
C HIS A 140 15.60 6.71 -1.23
N THR A 141 14.55 5.94 -1.53
CA THR A 141 13.89 5.95 -2.84
C THR A 141 12.50 6.54 -2.71
N VAL A 142 12.23 7.61 -3.46
CA VAL A 142 10.90 8.22 -3.54
C VAL A 142 10.34 7.99 -4.93
N LEU A 143 9.17 7.35 -4.98
CA LEU A 143 8.39 7.18 -6.21
C LEU A 143 7.18 8.11 -6.14
N ARG A 144 6.95 8.85 -7.21
CA ARG A 144 5.87 9.82 -7.35
C ARG A 144 4.92 9.36 -8.43
N VAL A 145 3.63 9.42 -8.15
CA VAL A 145 2.54 9.14 -9.08
C VAL A 145 1.72 10.39 -9.28
N GLU A 146 1.54 10.78 -10.51
CA GLU A 146 0.75 11.95 -10.90
C GLU A 146 -0.40 11.57 -11.82
N LEU A 147 -1.57 12.12 -11.56
CA LEU A 147 -2.69 12.10 -12.49
C LEU A 147 -2.69 13.41 -13.28
N VAL A 148 -2.55 13.29 -14.59
CA VAL A 148 -2.36 14.44 -15.50
C VAL A 148 -3.42 14.42 -16.59
N ASN A 149 -4.18 15.50 -16.74
CA ASN A 149 -5.08 15.70 -17.87
C ASN A 149 -4.61 16.84 -18.77
N LYS A 150 -5.44 17.25 -19.72
CA LYS A 150 -5.15 18.37 -20.64
C LYS A 150 -4.83 19.71 -19.95
N ASP A 151 -5.36 19.90 -18.73
CA ASP A 151 -5.20 21.14 -17.95
C ASP A 151 -4.03 21.07 -16.96
N GLY A 152 -3.26 19.98 -16.95
CA GLY A 152 -2.09 19.77 -16.12
C GLY A 152 -2.24 18.69 -15.05
N VAL A 153 -1.41 18.75 -14.01
CA VAL A 153 -1.41 17.80 -12.90
C VAL A 153 -2.63 18.05 -12.01
N ARG A 154 -3.40 17.00 -11.73
CA ARG A 154 -4.64 17.05 -10.95
C ARG A 154 -4.51 16.40 -9.57
N ALA A 155 -3.73 15.35 -9.48
CA ALA A 155 -3.44 14.70 -8.21
C ALA A 155 -2.00 14.20 -8.19
N VAL A 156 -1.41 14.16 -7.00
CA VAL A 156 -0.04 13.71 -6.79
C VAL A 156 0.01 12.91 -5.50
N GLU A 157 0.54 11.72 -5.58
CA GLU A 157 0.88 10.89 -4.44
C GLU A 157 2.33 10.44 -4.51
N SER A 158 2.94 10.22 -3.36
CA SER A 158 4.33 9.80 -3.28
C SER A 158 4.50 8.67 -2.26
N VAL A 159 5.30 7.70 -2.64
CA VAL A 159 5.71 6.59 -1.77
C VAL A 159 7.20 6.71 -1.50
N THR A 160 7.58 6.56 -0.24
CA THR A 160 8.97 6.59 0.18
C THR A 160 9.38 5.24 0.75
N PHE A 161 10.44 4.68 0.18
CA PHE A 161 11.13 3.51 0.71
C PHE A 161 12.43 4.00 1.35
N SER A 162 12.50 4.02 2.67
CA SER A 162 13.64 4.56 3.43
C SER A 162 14.43 3.50 4.18
N GLU A 163 13.93 2.26 4.25
CA GLU A 163 14.57 1.16 4.94
C GLU A 163 15.30 0.25 3.97
N ARG A 164 16.29 -0.49 4.46
CA ARG A 164 17.02 -1.45 3.65
C ARG A 164 16.13 -2.63 3.27
N ALA A 165 16.19 -3.01 2.01
CA ALA A 165 15.55 -4.21 1.49
C ALA A 165 16.51 -5.00 0.61
N GLY A 166 16.62 -6.30 0.85
CA GLY A 166 17.39 -7.25 0.02
C GLY A 166 16.54 -7.98 -1.02
N GLY A 167 15.25 -7.67 -1.14
CA GLY A 167 14.31 -8.27 -2.07
C GLY A 167 13.27 -7.28 -2.55
N VAL A 168 12.26 -7.78 -3.27
CA VAL A 168 11.18 -6.95 -3.82
C VAL A 168 10.16 -6.61 -2.74
N TYR A 169 9.83 -5.33 -2.60
CA TYR A 169 8.82 -4.82 -1.70
C TYR A 169 7.88 -3.89 -2.44
N TYR A 170 6.59 -3.96 -2.09
CA TYR A 170 5.52 -3.23 -2.77
C TYR A 170 4.79 -2.30 -1.82
N GLN A 171 4.34 -1.15 -2.35
CA GLN A 171 3.38 -0.27 -1.71
C GLN A 171 2.32 0.18 -2.73
N ASP A 172 1.08 0.30 -2.25
CA ASP A 172 -0.05 0.75 -3.06
C ASP A 172 -0.30 2.24 -2.85
N VAL A 173 -0.57 2.92 -3.95
CA VAL A 173 -1.13 4.28 -3.97
C VAL A 173 -2.57 4.18 -4.43
N LEU A 174 -3.48 4.80 -3.69
CA LEU A 174 -4.91 4.81 -3.98
C LEU A 174 -5.37 6.23 -4.31
N PHE A 175 -6.07 6.38 -5.42
CA PHE A 175 -6.77 7.60 -5.79
C PHE A 175 -8.27 7.35 -5.79
N ASP A 176 -8.97 7.93 -4.84
CA ASP A 176 -10.44 7.86 -4.72
C ASP A 176 -11.14 8.99 -5.50
N GLN A 177 -10.42 10.02 -5.85
CA GLN A 177 -10.88 11.13 -6.70
C GLN A 177 -10.04 11.20 -7.96
N LEU A 178 -10.66 10.92 -9.09
CA LEU A 178 -10.00 10.91 -10.38
C LEU A 178 -10.38 12.14 -11.21
N PRO A 179 -9.48 12.66 -12.04
CA PRO A 179 -9.86 13.63 -13.04
C PRO A 179 -10.78 12.99 -14.10
N GLU A 180 -11.56 13.81 -14.78
CA GLU A 180 -12.39 13.33 -15.90
C GLU A 180 -11.50 12.70 -16.98
N ALA A 181 -11.90 11.51 -17.45
CA ALA A 181 -11.20 10.82 -18.52
C ALA A 181 -11.42 11.52 -19.89
N PRO A 182 -10.41 11.54 -20.78
CA PRO A 182 -9.13 10.84 -20.65
C PRO A 182 -8.10 11.59 -19.79
N PHE A 183 -7.32 10.85 -19.02
CA PHE A 183 -6.17 11.37 -18.29
C PHE A 183 -4.99 10.38 -18.33
N ASN A 184 -3.82 10.83 -17.93
CA ASN A 184 -2.62 10.00 -17.86
C ASN A 184 -2.19 9.80 -16.41
N ILE A 185 -1.68 8.61 -16.12
CA ILE A 185 -0.87 8.29 -14.94
C ILE A 185 0.58 8.46 -15.34
N ARG A 186 1.32 9.26 -14.59
CA ARG A 186 2.75 9.48 -14.82
C ARG A 186 3.56 9.23 -13.57
#